data_ba0b9bf77d939886adc21264510eabe8
#
_entry.id   ba0b9bf77d939886adc21264510eabe8
#
_cell.length_a   1.000
_cell.length_b   1.000
_cell.length_c   1.000
_cell.angle_alpha   90.00
_cell.angle_beta   90.00
_cell.angle_gamma   90.00
#
_symmetry.space_group_name_H-M   'P 1'
#
loop_
_entity.id
_entity.type
_entity.pdbx_description
1 polymer ?
#
loop_
_entity_poly.entity_id
_entity_poly.type
_entity_poly.pdbx_seq_one_letter_code
_entity_poly.pdbx_strand_id
1 'polypeptide(L)'
;MTKRILSFVWFFVVILLFVFSVQYVKNESSEHNKQEIYSRWQNKYIINTFQGSYVNTSSHNKRGVALSEAQGYGMLISVLNNQDKTSENQFYDLYTYYKHHRVKGTYLMSWCYTNGAKKQKQADLKNNATDGDLYIAYALILASEKWSQ
;
A
#
# COMPACT_ATOMS: atom_id res chain seq x y z
N MET A 1 -1.61 32.51 50.49
CA MET A 1 -0.64 31.66 49.77
C MET A 1 -1.34 30.59 48.91
N THR A 2 -2.39 29.93 49.38
CA THR A 2 -3.16 28.90 48.65
C THR A 2 -3.84 29.35 47.34
N LYS A 3 -4.44 30.53 47.28
CA LYS A 3 -5.13 31.02 46.07
C LYS A 3 -4.17 31.22 44.87
N ARG A 4 -2.94 31.67 45.10
CA ARG A 4 -1.93 31.83 44.03
C ARG A 4 -1.45 30.46 43.49
N ILE A 5 -1.24 29.51 44.37
CA ILE A 5 -0.85 28.13 43.97
C ILE A 5 -1.97 27.50 43.12
N LEU A 6 -3.21 27.65 43.54
CA LEU A 6 -4.36 27.14 42.79
C LEU A 6 -4.48 27.74 41.41
N SER A 7 -4.19 29.04 41.25
CA SER A 7 -4.18 29.76 39.95
C SER A 7 -3.08 29.22 39.04
N PHE A 8 -1.89 28.91 39.56
CA PHE A 8 -0.80 28.32 38.76
C PHE A 8 -1.17 26.89 38.34
N VAL A 9 -1.77 26.09 39.20
CA VAL A 9 -2.20 24.74 38.82
C VAL A 9 -3.23 24.78 37.70
N TRP A 10 -4.24 25.65 37.79
CA TRP A 10 -5.21 25.85 36.70
C TRP A 10 -4.58 26.29 35.39
N PHE A 11 -3.60 27.17 35.44
CA PHE A 11 -2.87 27.62 34.24
C PHE A 11 -2.15 26.46 33.54
N PHE A 12 -1.47 25.61 34.31
CA PHE A 12 -0.81 24.40 33.76
C PHE A 12 -1.81 23.39 33.20
N VAL A 13 -2.96 23.20 33.84
CA VAL A 13 -4.02 22.31 33.33
C VAL A 13 -4.55 22.81 31.98
N VAL A 14 -4.78 24.11 31.83
CA VAL A 14 -5.24 24.71 30.56
C VAL A 14 -4.20 24.54 29.46
N ILE A 15 -2.92 24.74 29.77
CA ILE A 15 -1.84 24.53 28.80
C ILE A 15 -1.77 23.07 28.37
N LEU A 16 -1.85 22.13 29.30
CA LEU A 16 -1.85 20.68 29.01
C LEU A 16 -3.02 20.31 28.10
N LEU A 17 -4.22 20.76 28.40
CA LEU A 17 -5.40 20.52 27.58
C LEU A 17 -5.25 21.10 26.18
N PHE A 18 -4.68 22.31 26.07
CA PHE A 18 -4.41 22.93 24.76
C PHE A 18 -3.40 22.11 23.95
N VAL A 19 -2.27 21.70 24.55
CA VAL A 19 -1.27 20.88 23.88
C VAL A 19 -1.87 19.54 23.44
N PHE A 20 -2.66 18.90 24.29
CA PHE A 20 -3.36 17.66 23.96
C PHE A 20 -4.33 17.84 22.79
N SER A 21 -5.10 18.93 22.80
CA SER A 21 -6.04 19.23 21.71
C SER A 21 -5.34 19.47 20.38
N VAL A 22 -4.21 20.19 20.38
CA VAL A 22 -3.42 20.45 19.17
C VAL A 22 -2.83 19.13 18.62
N GLN A 23 -2.31 18.26 19.49
CA GLN A 23 -1.78 16.97 19.08
C GLN A 23 -2.87 16.05 18.51
N TYR A 24 -4.05 16.03 19.13
CA TYR A 24 -5.20 15.26 18.68
C TYR A 24 -5.66 15.68 17.27
N VAL A 25 -5.88 16.99 17.05
CA VAL A 25 -6.27 17.53 15.74
C VAL A 25 -5.22 17.26 14.67
N LYS A 26 -3.93 17.40 15.00
CA LYS A 26 -2.83 17.13 14.07
C LYS A 26 -2.79 15.65 13.67
N ASN A 27 -3.02 14.73 14.60
CA ASN A 27 -3.01 13.30 14.33
C ASN A 27 -4.21 12.89 13.46
N GLU A 28 -5.41 13.36 13.78
CA GLU A 28 -6.63 13.08 13.00
C GLU A 28 -6.54 13.61 11.58
N SER A 29 -6.04 14.85 11.39
CA SER A 29 -5.80 15.42 10.06
C SER A 29 -4.76 14.64 9.26
N SER A 30 -3.72 14.11 9.91
CA SER A 30 -2.70 13.29 9.27
C SER A 30 -3.26 11.96 8.76
N GLU A 31 -4.07 11.28 9.57
CA GLU A 31 -4.68 10.00 9.18
C GLU A 31 -5.72 10.20 8.05
N HIS A 32 -6.53 11.24 8.12
CA HIS A 32 -7.47 11.58 7.04
C HIS A 32 -6.75 11.84 5.71
N ASN A 33 -5.65 12.61 5.73
CA ASN A 33 -4.85 12.87 4.53
C ASN A 33 -4.22 11.60 3.96
N LYS A 34 -3.71 10.69 4.81
CA LYS A 34 -3.17 9.39 4.36
C LYS A 34 -4.23 8.56 3.65
N GLN A 35 -5.43 8.50 4.21
CA GLN A 35 -6.55 7.76 3.64
C GLN A 35 -6.97 8.33 2.28
N GLU A 36 -7.04 9.65 2.16
CA GLU A 36 -7.37 10.29 0.91
C GLU A 36 -6.31 10.04 -0.17
N ILE A 37 -5.02 10.13 0.19
CA ILE A 37 -3.91 9.83 -0.72
C ILE A 37 -3.96 8.37 -1.16
N TYR A 38 -4.18 7.44 -0.24
CA TYR A 38 -4.31 6.01 -0.54
C TYR A 38 -5.47 5.73 -1.49
N SER A 39 -6.65 6.27 -1.21
CA SER A 39 -7.83 6.10 -2.06
C SER A 39 -7.62 6.68 -3.46
N ARG A 40 -7.00 7.85 -3.57
CA ARG A 40 -6.65 8.45 -4.87
C ARG A 40 -5.65 7.60 -5.64
N TRP A 41 -4.65 7.04 -4.95
CA TRP A 41 -3.70 6.11 -5.55
C TRP A 41 -4.38 4.84 -6.06
N GLN A 42 -5.23 4.20 -5.27
CA GLN A 42 -5.99 3.03 -5.68
C GLN A 42 -6.82 3.33 -6.94
N ASN A 43 -7.63 4.38 -6.91
CA ASN A 43 -8.50 4.75 -8.02
C ASN A 43 -7.74 5.08 -9.32
N LYS A 44 -6.49 5.55 -9.20
CA LYS A 44 -5.69 5.94 -10.35
C LYS A 44 -4.87 4.80 -10.94
N TYR A 45 -4.37 3.91 -10.12
CA TYR A 45 -3.35 2.95 -10.56
C TYR A 45 -3.78 1.48 -10.45
N ILE A 46 -4.77 1.14 -9.63
CA ILE A 46 -5.20 -0.25 -9.47
C ILE A 46 -6.21 -0.63 -10.54
N ILE A 47 -5.91 -1.70 -11.25
CA ILE A 47 -6.82 -2.30 -12.24
C ILE A 47 -7.18 -3.70 -11.76
N ASN A 48 -8.49 -3.94 -11.62
CA ASN A 48 -9.04 -5.23 -11.23
C ASN A 48 -9.22 -6.13 -12.45
N THR A 49 -8.85 -7.41 -12.31
CA THR A 49 -9.02 -8.44 -13.32
C THR A 49 -9.56 -9.72 -12.68
N PHE A 50 -9.93 -10.70 -13.49
CA PHE A 50 -10.32 -12.03 -13.00
C PHE A 50 -9.14 -12.82 -12.36
N GLN A 51 -7.90 -12.39 -12.58
CA GLN A 51 -6.69 -12.98 -12.00
C GLN A 51 -6.16 -12.19 -10.79
N GLY A 52 -6.97 -11.31 -10.22
CA GLY A 52 -6.57 -10.38 -9.17
C GLY A 52 -6.34 -8.97 -9.70
N SER A 53 -5.74 -8.11 -8.89
CA SER A 53 -5.49 -6.71 -9.23
C SER A 53 -4.01 -6.45 -9.51
N TYR A 54 -3.74 -5.51 -10.42
CA TYR A 54 -2.37 -5.06 -10.68
C TYR A 54 -2.22 -3.54 -10.63
N VAL A 55 -1.01 -3.11 -10.36
CA VAL A 55 -0.65 -1.69 -10.46
C VAL A 55 -0.31 -1.36 -11.91
N ASN A 56 -1.14 -0.53 -12.53
CA ASN A 56 -0.97 -0.12 -13.92
C ASN A 56 0.13 0.94 -14.06
N THR A 57 1.15 0.63 -14.83
CA THR A 57 2.28 1.51 -15.14
C THR A 57 2.22 2.12 -16.53
N SER A 58 1.18 1.81 -17.32
CA SER A 58 1.04 2.37 -18.65
C SER A 58 0.52 3.82 -18.62
N SER A 59 0.96 4.62 -19.58
CA SER A 59 0.37 5.95 -19.81
C SER A 59 -1.06 5.83 -20.35
N HIS A 60 -1.87 6.88 -20.15
CA HIS A 60 -3.25 6.99 -20.63
C HIS A 60 -3.43 6.47 -22.04
N ASN A 61 -4.47 5.66 -22.28
CA ASN A 61 -4.87 5.08 -23.57
C ASN A 61 -4.05 3.89 -24.11
N LYS A 62 -3.14 3.30 -23.34
CA LYS A 62 -2.44 2.05 -23.73
C LYS A 62 -2.97 0.85 -22.95
N ARG A 63 -2.73 -0.36 -23.49
CA ARG A 63 -2.99 -1.60 -22.76
C ARG A 63 -2.26 -1.57 -21.44
N GLY A 64 -2.94 -2.01 -20.38
CA GLY A 64 -2.38 -2.00 -19.04
C GLY A 64 -1.08 -2.80 -18.94
N VAL A 65 -0.04 -2.19 -18.44
CA VAL A 65 1.26 -2.82 -18.17
C VAL A 65 1.42 -3.00 -16.68
N ALA A 66 1.71 -4.22 -16.24
CA ALA A 66 2.08 -4.55 -14.88
C ALA A 66 3.59 -4.83 -14.85
N LEU A 67 4.33 -4.10 -14.02
CA LEU A 67 5.72 -4.35 -13.70
C LEU A 67 5.80 -5.01 -12.32
N SER A 68 6.71 -5.97 -12.14
CA SER A 68 6.92 -6.63 -10.83
C SER A 68 7.28 -5.64 -9.72
N GLU A 69 8.07 -4.61 -10.04
CA GLU A 69 8.42 -3.53 -9.11
C GLU A 69 7.16 -2.78 -8.64
N ALA A 70 6.31 -2.34 -9.57
CA ALA A 70 5.07 -1.63 -9.23
C ALA A 70 4.10 -2.53 -8.44
N GLN A 71 4.05 -3.82 -8.76
CA GLN A 71 3.26 -4.79 -8.02
C GLN A 71 3.76 -4.92 -6.59
N GLY A 72 5.07 -5.03 -6.39
CA GLY A 72 5.70 -5.06 -5.07
C GLY A 72 5.43 -3.79 -4.26
N TYR A 73 5.54 -2.61 -4.87
CA TYR A 73 5.14 -1.35 -4.23
C TYR A 73 3.66 -1.32 -3.86
N GLY A 74 2.78 -1.79 -4.75
CA GLY A 74 1.35 -1.84 -4.47
C GLY A 74 1.02 -2.72 -3.27
N MET A 75 1.61 -3.91 -3.18
CA MET A 75 1.49 -4.80 -2.03
C MET A 75 2.04 -4.14 -0.75
N LEU A 76 3.21 -3.50 -0.84
CA LEU A 76 3.84 -2.82 0.30
C LEU A 76 2.99 -1.64 0.79
N ILE A 77 2.48 -0.80 -0.10
CA ILE A 77 1.58 0.31 0.26
C ILE A 77 0.33 -0.21 0.95
N SER A 78 -0.26 -1.32 0.45
CA SER A 78 -1.46 -1.91 1.04
C SER A 78 -1.20 -2.45 2.45
N VAL A 79 -0.08 -3.14 2.69
CA VAL A 79 0.23 -3.67 4.02
C VAL A 79 0.60 -2.59 5.02
N LEU A 80 1.26 -1.52 4.59
CA LEU A 80 1.65 -0.38 5.43
C LEU A 80 0.47 0.56 5.73
N ASN A 81 -0.58 0.52 4.93
CA ASN A 81 -1.77 1.31 5.20
C ASN A 81 -2.54 0.74 6.40
N ASN A 82 -2.92 1.61 7.34
CA ASN A 82 -3.59 1.19 8.58
C ASN A 82 -5.10 0.98 8.43
N GLN A 83 -5.61 1.03 7.21
CA GLN A 83 -7.01 0.75 6.93
C GLN A 83 -7.26 -0.76 6.88
N ASP A 84 -7.82 -1.28 7.93
CA ASP A 84 -8.28 -2.63 8.22
C ASP A 84 -8.56 -3.55 7.01
N LYS A 85 -9.83 -3.92 6.83
CA LYS A 85 -10.27 -4.92 5.85
C LYS A 85 -10.08 -4.50 4.39
N THR A 86 -10.19 -3.21 4.08
CA THR A 86 -10.02 -2.71 2.70
C THR A 86 -8.59 -2.87 2.21
N SER A 87 -7.61 -2.55 3.06
CA SER A 87 -6.18 -2.69 2.74
C SER A 87 -5.77 -4.15 2.64
N GLU A 88 -6.29 -4.98 3.52
CA GLU A 88 -6.10 -6.43 3.50
C GLU A 88 -6.65 -7.04 2.21
N ASN A 89 -7.89 -6.74 1.83
CA ASN A 89 -8.50 -7.21 0.58
C ASN A 89 -7.69 -6.77 -0.64
N GLN A 90 -7.27 -5.49 -0.68
CA GLN A 90 -6.44 -4.99 -1.77
C GLN A 90 -5.09 -5.71 -1.86
N PHE A 91 -4.46 -6.00 -0.71
CA PHE A 91 -3.24 -6.80 -0.67
C PHE A 91 -3.46 -8.19 -1.26
N TYR A 92 -4.52 -8.89 -0.87
CA TYR A 92 -4.83 -10.22 -1.36
C TYR A 92 -5.14 -10.24 -2.86
N ASP A 93 -5.79 -9.21 -3.39
CA ASP A 93 -6.04 -9.08 -4.82
C ASP A 93 -4.73 -8.88 -5.60
N LEU A 94 -3.84 -8.02 -5.11
CA LEU A 94 -2.50 -7.83 -5.67
C LEU A 94 -1.64 -9.11 -5.58
N TYR A 95 -1.68 -9.80 -4.44
CA TYR A 95 -1.01 -11.08 -4.23
C TYR A 95 -1.51 -12.16 -5.18
N THR A 96 -2.82 -12.19 -5.44
CA THR A 96 -3.42 -13.13 -6.38
C THR A 96 -2.90 -12.91 -7.79
N TYR A 97 -2.82 -11.64 -8.23
CA TYR A 97 -2.23 -11.30 -9.52
C TYR A 97 -0.76 -11.71 -9.60
N TYR A 98 0.05 -11.42 -8.58
CA TYR A 98 1.43 -11.87 -8.50
C TYR A 98 1.54 -13.41 -8.67
N LYS A 99 0.72 -14.19 -7.98
CA LYS A 99 0.73 -15.66 -8.09
C LYS A 99 0.49 -16.16 -9.51
N HIS A 100 -0.42 -15.53 -10.24
CA HIS A 100 -0.73 -15.90 -11.63
C HIS A 100 0.35 -15.48 -12.64
N HIS A 101 1.20 -14.52 -12.29
CA HIS A 101 2.21 -13.96 -13.18
C HIS A 101 3.65 -14.30 -12.77
N ARG A 102 3.84 -15.38 -12.03
CA ARG A 102 5.17 -15.88 -11.69
C ARG A 102 5.88 -16.50 -12.89
N VAL A 103 7.19 -16.36 -12.93
CA VAL A 103 8.05 -17.12 -13.86
C VAL A 103 7.86 -18.61 -13.56
N LYS A 104 7.58 -19.41 -14.60
CA LYS A 104 7.24 -20.82 -14.46
C LYS A 104 8.32 -21.59 -13.67
N GLY A 105 7.88 -22.30 -12.65
CA GLY A 105 8.74 -23.10 -11.78
C GLY A 105 9.47 -22.33 -10.70
N THR A 106 9.14 -21.04 -10.49
CA THR A 106 9.75 -20.20 -9.46
C THR A 106 8.69 -19.50 -8.62
N TYR A 107 9.14 -18.80 -7.57
CA TYR A 107 8.34 -17.85 -6.79
C TYR A 107 8.57 -16.38 -7.20
N LEU A 108 9.32 -16.13 -8.28
CA LEU A 108 9.66 -14.79 -8.76
C LEU A 108 8.61 -14.32 -9.77
N MET A 109 8.27 -13.04 -9.76
CA MET A 109 7.31 -12.48 -10.71
C MET A 109 7.99 -12.16 -12.05
N SER A 110 7.30 -12.46 -13.17
CA SER A 110 7.71 -11.93 -14.48
C SER A 110 7.85 -10.40 -14.41
N TRP A 111 8.98 -9.86 -14.85
CA TRP A 111 9.30 -8.44 -14.66
C TRP A 111 8.29 -7.49 -15.31
N CYS A 112 7.67 -7.94 -16.43
CA CYS A 112 6.72 -7.15 -17.17
C CYS A 112 5.63 -8.02 -17.81
N TYR A 113 4.37 -7.63 -17.63
CA TYR A 113 3.22 -8.27 -18.26
C TYR A 113 2.30 -7.22 -18.90
N THR A 114 1.95 -7.41 -20.18
CA THR A 114 1.04 -6.50 -20.90
C THR A 114 -0.35 -7.11 -20.96
N ASN A 115 -1.26 -6.63 -20.13
CA ASN A 115 -2.63 -7.13 -20.05
C ASN A 115 -3.38 -6.88 -21.37
N GLY A 116 -4.15 -7.88 -21.82
CA GLY A 116 -4.90 -7.82 -23.08
C GLY A 116 -4.05 -7.87 -24.34
N ALA A 117 -2.73 -8.11 -24.26
CA ALA A 117 -1.93 -8.36 -25.43
C ALA A 117 -2.26 -9.73 -26.02
N LYS A 118 -2.42 -9.83 -27.34
CA LYS A 118 -2.63 -11.11 -28.03
C LYS A 118 -1.45 -12.06 -27.87
N LYS A 119 -0.24 -11.53 -27.71
CA LYS A 119 1.00 -12.28 -27.53
C LYS A 119 1.94 -11.52 -26.60
N GLN A 120 2.37 -12.18 -25.54
CA GLN A 120 3.43 -11.68 -24.65
C GLN A 120 4.80 -11.90 -25.25
N LYS A 121 5.76 -11.04 -24.95
CA LYS A 121 7.16 -11.29 -25.28
C LYS A 121 7.67 -12.43 -24.38
N GLN A 122 8.26 -13.47 -25.01
CA GLN A 122 8.77 -14.63 -24.25
C GLN A 122 9.87 -14.25 -23.25
N ALA A 123 10.70 -13.26 -23.58
CA ALA A 123 11.71 -12.76 -22.66
C ALA A 123 11.08 -12.17 -21.39
N ASP A 124 9.98 -11.43 -21.52
CA ASP A 124 9.31 -10.82 -20.38
C ASP A 124 8.71 -11.87 -19.44
N LEU A 125 8.17 -12.98 -19.99
CA LEU A 125 7.59 -14.07 -19.23
C LEU A 125 8.61 -14.98 -18.52
N LYS A 126 9.86 -14.99 -18.99
CA LYS A 126 10.92 -15.88 -18.47
C LYS A 126 11.87 -15.18 -17.50
N ASN A 127 11.86 -13.86 -17.49
CA ASN A 127 12.77 -13.05 -16.69
C ASN A 127 11.99 -12.38 -15.54
N ASN A 128 12.64 -12.30 -14.39
CA ASN A 128 12.24 -11.51 -13.24
C ASN A 128 13.08 -10.23 -13.14
N ALA A 129 12.73 -9.36 -12.21
CA ALA A 129 13.52 -8.20 -11.81
C ALA A 129 13.74 -8.24 -10.29
N THR A 130 15.00 -8.14 -9.88
CA THR A 130 15.41 -8.33 -8.48
C THR A 130 14.75 -7.35 -7.53
N ASP A 131 14.60 -6.09 -7.93
CA ASP A 131 13.92 -5.04 -7.17
C ASP A 131 12.46 -5.38 -6.92
N GLY A 132 11.73 -5.79 -7.98
CA GLY A 132 10.34 -6.23 -7.86
C GLY A 132 10.18 -7.40 -6.91
N ASP A 133 11.02 -8.42 -7.03
CA ASP A 133 10.97 -9.60 -6.16
C ASP A 133 11.31 -9.28 -4.70
N LEU A 134 12.25 -8.36 -4.45
CA LEU A 134 12.58 -7.91 -3.09
C LEU A 134 11.41 -7.17 -2.44
N TYR A 135 10.74 -6.26 -3.16
CA TYR A 135 9.56 -5.55 -2.63
C TYR A 135 8.39 -6.49 -2.38
N ILE A 136 8.14 -7.46 -3.28
CA ILE A 136 7.11 -8.49 -3.08
C ILE A 136 7.42 -9.33 -1.84
N ALA A 137 8.66 -9.82 -1.70
CA ALA A 137 9.07 -10.62 -0.55
C ALA A 137 8.93 -9.83 0.76
N TYR A 138 9.36 -8.57 0.78
CA TYR A 138 9.22 -7.72 1.96
C TYR A 138 7.75 -7.46 2.32
N ALA A 139 6.91 -7.18 1.33
CA ALA A 139 5.48 -7.01 1.54
C ALA A 139 4.81 -8.29 2.10
N LEU A 140 5.23 -9.47 1.65
CA LEU A 140 4.74 -10.76 2.15
C LEU A 140 5.14 -11.00 3.62
N ILE A 141 6.37 -10.65 4.01
CA ILE A 141 6.81 -10.73 5.41
C ILE A 141 5.94 -9.85 6.29
N LEU A 142 5.78 -8.57 5.94
CA LEU A 142 4.95 -7.64 6.70
C LEU A 142 3.48 -8.08 6.77
N ALA A 143 2.94 -8.63 5.69
CA ALA A 143 1.58 -9.14 5.67
C ALA A 143 1.40 -10.36 6.59
N SER A 144 2.38 -11.25 6.62
CA SER A 144 2.36 -12.39 7.54
C SER A 144 2.41 -11.96 9.00
N GLU A 145 3.19 -10.95 9.34
CA GLU A 145 3.24 -10.38 10.69
C GLU A 145 1.94 -9.67 11.08
N LYS A 146 1.32 -8.97 10.13
CA LYS A 146 0.14 -8.14 10.40
C LYS A 146 -1.17 -8.94 10.43
N TRP A 147 -1.33 -9.94 9.56
CA TRP A 147 -2.60 -10.63 9.32
C TRP A 147 -2.57 -12.14 9.58
N SER A 148 -1.44 -12.75 9.98
CA SER A 148 -1.45 -14.12 10.47
C SER A 148 -1.93 -14.16 11.91
N GLN A 149 -3.19 -14.49 12.10
CA GLN A 149 -3.78 -14.93 13.37
C GLN A 149 -4.26 -16.36 13.24
#